data_853c8b09f1cc68f10e7954ceaca0110b
#
_entry.id   853c8b09f1cc68f10e7954ceaca0110b
#
_cell.length_a   1.000
_cell.length_b   1.000
_cell.length_c   1.000
_cell.angle_alpha   90.00
_cell.angle_beta   90.00
_cell.angle_gamma   90.00
#
_symmetry.space_group_name_H-M   'P 1'
#
loop_
_entity.id
_entity.type
_entity.pdbx_description
1 polymer ?
#
loop_
_entity_poly.entity_id
_entity_poly.type
_entity_poly.pdbx_seq_one_letter_code
_entity_poly.pdbx_strand_id
1 'polypeptide(L)'
;MTKPLFRSRDAGGSLERAGVTVHYQEQFMDAPTLVGGVAPTLRDESRLTVLDVGGDYIGARSIGGFAPQLNQPSTSVFYVINAYRPWSDTIEHIDGTLGKILGVSHVKLTQLFLVANPSNGASTTLDEVVEGCRRTDALVGEYLPLSFACVREELAGEAARALSLPVFPLELTLTYPWLDSGET
;
A
#
# COMPACT_ATOMS: atom_id res chain seq x y z
N MET A 1 8.95 -9.16 15.36
CA MET A 1 9.51 -8.09 14.52
C MET A 1 9.63 -8.66 13.11
N THR A 2 8.63 -8.46 12.27
CA THR A 2 8.60 -8.94 10.89
C THR A 2 9.42 -7.96 10.05
N LYS A 3 10.59 -8.39 9.59
CA LYS A 3 11.30 -7.63 8.56
C LYS A 3 10.45 -7.72 7.29
N PRO A 4 10.08 -6.61 6.65
CA PRO A 4 9.40 -6.67 5.36
C PRO A 4 10.32 -7.36 4.37
N LEU A 5 9.79 -8.38 3.70
CA LEU A 5 10.54 -9.13 2.69
C LEU A 5 10.77 -8.27 1.44
N PHE A 6 9.80 -7.39 1.13
CA PHE A 6 9.87 -6.44 0.03
C PHE A 6 9.93 -5.02 0.58
N ARG A 7 10.79 -4.20 -0.02
CA ARG A 7 10.96 -2.80 0.34
C ARG A 7 10.95 -1.97 -0.92
N SER A 8 10.28 -0.82 -0.91
CA SER A 8 10.23 0.10 -2.05
C SER A 8 11.64 0.51 -2.52
N ARG A 9 12.61 0.61 -1.63
CA ARG A 9 14.00 0.88 -1.98
C ARG A 9 14.64 -0.18 -2.88
N ASP A 10 14.18 -1.43 -2.80
CA ASP A 10 14.70 -2.52 -3.63
C ASP A 10 14.22 -2.37 -5.09
N ALA A 11 13.15 -1.60 -5.32
CA ALA A 11 12.68 -1.17 -6.64
C ALA A 11 13.28 0.18 -7.10
N GLY A 12 14.19 0.78 -6.33
CA GLY A 12 14.74 2.13 -6.57
C GLY A 12 15.23 2.34 -7.99
N GLY A 13 16.02 1.40 -8.54
CA GLY A 13 16.53 1.50 -9.90
C GLY A 13 15.44 1.49 -10.99
N SER A 14 14.32 0.80 -10.78
CA SER A 14 13.18 0.83 -11.70
C SER A 14 12.42 2.16 -11.60
N LEU A 15 12.21 2.65 -10.39
CA LEU A 15 11.58 3.95 -10.14
C LEU A 15 12.39 5.11 -10.73
N GLU A 16 13.70 5.10 -10.55
CA GLU A 16 14.58 6.13 -11.11
C GLU A 16 14.57 6.13 -12.64
N ARG A 17 14.55 4.95 -13.29
CA ARG A 17 14.38 4.85 -14.75
C ARG A 17 13.04 5.40 -15.22
N ALA A 18 12.01 5.32 -14.40
CA ALA A 18 10.70 5.93 -14.66
C ALA A 18 10.64 7.44 -14.33
N GLY A 19 11.77 8.06 -13.96
CA GLY A 19 11.84 9.48 -13.63
C GLY A 19 11.41 9.85 -12.21
N VAL A 20 11.24 8.86 -11.33
CA VAL A 20 10.89 9.08 -9.92
C VAL A 20 12.17 9.31 -9.10
N THR A 21 12.23 10.42 -8.36
CA THR A 21 13.30 10.63 -7.38
C THR A 21 12.98 9.84 -6.12
N VAL A 22 13.82 8.87 -5.78
CA VAL A 22 13.61 8.01 -4.61
C VAL A 22 14.43 8.54 -3.43
N HIS A 23 13.75 8.80 -2.31
CA HIS A 23 14.37 9.24 -1.06
C HIS A 23 14.26 8.13 -0.01
N TYR A 24 15.38 7.59 0.41
CA TYR A 24 15.45 6.67 1.54
C TYR A 24 16.74 6.90 2.33
N GLN A 25 16.74 6.51 3.62
CA GLN A 25 17.97 6.45 4.40
C GLN A 25 18.44 5.00 4.49
N GLU A 26 19.70 4.77 4.13
CA GLU A 26 20.35 3.52 4.48
C GLU A 26 20.51 3.43 5.99
N GLN A 27 19.87 2.44 6.60
CA GLN A 27 19.99 2.18 8.02
C GLN A 27 20.47 0.77 8.26
N PHE A 28 21.40 0.67 9.21
CA PHE A 28 21.98 -0.61 9.65
C PHE A 28 20.95 -1.50 10.38
N MET A 29 19.84 -0.91 10.86
CA MET A 29 18.69 -1.60 11.44
C MET A 29 17.42 -0.97 10.89
N ASP A 30 16.36 -1.77 10.69
CA ASP A 30 15.05 -1.34 10.21
C ASP A 30 14.29 -0.50 11.27
N ALA A 31 14.91 0.58 11.76
CA ALA A 31 14.25 1.53 12.63
C ALA A 31 13.46 2.52 11.76
N PRO A 32 12.20 2.83 12.09
CA PRO A 32 11.44 3.86 11.41
C PRO A 32 12.09 5.22 11.69
N THR A 33 12.86 5.72 10.75
CA THR A 33 13.44 7.07 10.84
C THR A 33 12.83 7.96 9.77
N LEU A 34 12.63 9.20 10.15
CA LEU A 34 12.26 10.26 9.23
C LEU A 34 13.44 10.59 8.32
N VAL A 35 13.24 10.43 7.03
CA VAL A 35 14.17 10.96 6.02
C VAL A 35 14.18 12.49 6.14
N GLY A 36 15.34 13.09 6.21
CA GLY A 36 15.45 14.55 6.19
C GLY A 36 14.83 15.15 4.92
N GLY A 37 14.22 16.32 5.05
CA GLY A 37 13.64 17.02 3.88
C GLY A 37 12.19 16.67 3.54
N VAL A 38 11.53 15.74 4.25
CA VAL A 38 10.14 15.34 3.94
C VAL A 38 9.17 16.54 4.07
N ALA A 39 9.29 17.34 5.13
CA ALA A 39 8.36 18.45 5.32
C ALA A 39 8.44 19.54 4.23
N PRO A 40 9.62 19.97 3.76
CA PRO A 40 9.72 20.84 2.58
C PRO A 40 9.13 20.20 1.32
N THR A 41 9.41 18.90 1.06
CA THR A 41 8.89 18.20 -0.11
C THR A 41 7.37 18.11 -0.11
N LEU A 42 6.75 17.86 1.04
CA LEU A 42 5.28 17.83 1.18
C LEU A 42 4.61 19.20 1.01
N ARG A 43 5.36 20.29 1.06
CA ARG A 43 4.87 21.67 0.83
C ARG A 43 5.09 22.13 -0.61
N ASP A 44 5.87 21.40 -1.38
CA ASP A 44 6.16 21.73 -2.77
C ASP A 44 5.03 21.23 -3.68
N GLU A 45 4.05 22.08 -3.93
CA GLU A 45 2.90 21.78 -4.78
C GLU A 45 3.24 21.58 -6.27
N SER A 46 4.48 21.87 -6.67
CA SER A 46 4.95 21.63 -8.04
C SER A 46 5.28 20.15 -8.30
N ARG A 47 5.27 19.31 -7.25
CA ARG A 47 5.67 17.91 -7.29
C ARG A 47 4.57 17.00 -6.76
N LEU A 48 4.44 15.84 -7.37
CA LEU A 48 3.69 14.73 -6.76
C LEU A 48 4.62 13.97 -5.81
N THR A 49 4.27 13.93 -4.53
CA THR A 49 5.02 13.21 -3.51
C THR A 49 4.26 11.98 -3.06
N VAL A 50 4.89 10.81 -3.12
CA VAL A 50 4.34 9.54 -2.64
C VAL A 50 5.11 9.10 -1.40
N LEU A 51 4.39 8.83 -0.30
CA LEU A 51 4.96 8.26 0.92
C LEU A 51 4.61 6.77 0.97
N ASP A 52 5.63 5.91 0.93
CA ASP A 52 5.48 4.49 1.26
C ASP A 52 5.59 4.30 2.78
N VAL A 53 4.47 3.95 3.40
CA VAL A 53 4.34 3.88 4.85
C VAL A 53 4.08 2.44 5.27
N GLY A 54 4.85 1.96 6.24
CA GLY A 54 4.64 0.63 6.80
C GLY A 54 3.20 0.42 7.30
N GLY A 55 2.62 -0.73 6.95
CA GLY A 55 1.21 -1.06 7.18
C GLY A 55 0.85 -1.39 8.63
N ASP A 56 1.66 -0.97 9.59
CA ASP A 56 1.41 -1.12 11.03
C ASP A 56 1.52 0.24 11.77
N TYR A 57 1.14 0.24 13.05
CA TYR A 57 1.20 1.47 13.86
C TYR A 57 2.63 1.98 14.08
N ILE A 58 3.65 1.12 13.97
CA ILE A 58 5.06 1.52 14.11
C ILE A 58 5.49 2.34 12.90
N GLY A 59 5.20 1.84 11.69
CA GLY A 59 5.44 2.57 10.44
C GLY A 59 4.63 3.86 10.37
N ALA A 60 3.33 3.79 10.66
CA ALA A 60 2.43 4.95 10.63
C ALA A 60 2.80 6.04 11.64
N ARG A 61 3.41 5.70 12.76
CA ARG A 61 3.89 6.69 13.73
C ARG A 61 4.93 7.67 13.16
N SER A 62 5.71 7.21 12.19
CA SER A 62 6.75 8.05 11.56
C SER A 62 6.18 9.26 10.81
N ILE A 63 4.93 9.16 10.33
CA ILE A 63 4.28 10.24 9.57
C ILE A 63 3.40 11.16 10.42
N GLY A 64 3.21 10.86 11.72
CA GLY A 64 2.32 11.63 12.59
C GLY A 64 2.67 13.12 12.70
N GLY A 65 3.97 13.45 12.62
CA GLY A 65 4.43 14.85 12.59
C GLY A 65 4.03 15.63 11.32
N PHE A 66 3.56 14.96 10.28
CA PHE A 66 3.11 15.56 9.02
C PHE A 66 1.58 15.59 8.88
N ALA A 67 0.85 15.27 9.94
CA ALA A 67 -0.62 15.28 9.93
C ALA A 67 -1.25 16.55 9.35
N PRO A 68 -0.71 17.77 9.59
CA PRO A 68 -1.24 18.98 8.95
C PRO A 68 -1.18 18.96 7.43
N GLN A 69 -0.14 18.38 6.83
CA GLN A 69 0.01 18.22 5.38
C GLN A 69 -0.85 17.04 4.87
N LEU A 70 -0.83 15.93 5.59
CA LEU A 70 -1.56 14.71 5.21
C LEU A 70 -3.10 14.87 5.26
N ASN A 71 -3.60 15.86 5.98
CA ASN A 71 -5.03 16.18 6.07
C ASN A 71 -5.46 17.34 5.15
N GLN A 72 -4.63 17.75 4.19
CA GLN A 72 -5.00 18.74 3.19
C GLN A 72 -5.89 18.13 2.10
N PRO A 73 -6.77 18.93 1.46
CA PRO A 73 -7.60 18.45 0.36
C PRO A 73 -6.81 17.91 -0.84
N SER A 74 -5.56 18.33 -1.02
CA SER A 74 -4.65 17.87 -2.07
C SER A 74 -3.98 16.52 -1.77
N THR A 75 -4.24 15.93 -0.59
CA THR A 75 -3.65 14.66 -0.18
C THR A 75 -4.68 13.54 -0.26
N SER A 76 -4.29 12.41 -0.83
CA SER A 76 -5.03 11.15 -0.81
C SER A 76 -4.26 10.13 0.01
N VAL A 77 -4.95 9.43 0.90
CA VAL A 77 -4.35 8.37 1.73
C VAL A 77 -4.97 7.04 1.34
N PHE A 78 -4.18 6.15 0.78
CA PHE A 78 -4.63 4.82 0.37
C PHE A 78 -4.34 3.81 1.48
N TYR A 79 -5.40 3.18 1.99
CA TYR A 79 -5.29 2.06 2.91
C TYR A 79 -5.49 0.76 2.13
N VAL A 80 -4.40 0.02 1.95
CA VAL A 80 -4.36 -1.18 1.11
C VAL A 80 -4.69 -2.42 1.94
N ILE A 81 -5.71 -3.15 1.53
CA ILE A 81 -6.24 -4.34 2.22
C ILE A 81 -5.99 -5.58 1.36
N ASN A 82 -5.40 -6.60 1.97
CA ASN A 82 -5.33 -7.93 1.40
C ASN A 82 -6.06 -8.91 2.35
N ALA A 83 -7.28 -9.29 2.00
CA ALA A 83 -8.15 -10.15 2.82
C ALA A 83 -7.60 -11.59 3.04
N TYR A 84 -6.50 -11.94 2.38
CA TYR A 84 -5.79 -13.20 2.61
C TYR A 84 -4.71 -13.10 3.71
N ARG A 85 -4.52 -11.91 4.29
CA ARG A 85 -3.55 -11.71 5.36
C ARG A 85 -4.22 -11.76 6.75
N PRO A 86 -3.56 -12.34 7.76
CA PRO A 86 -4.15 -12.58 9.08
C PRO A 86 -4.68 -11.33 9.79
N TRP A 87 -4.14 -10.15 9.48
CA TRP A 87 -4.58 -8.87 10.09
C TRP A 87 -5.61 -8.11 9.25
N SER A 88 -6.13 -8.73 8.19
CA SER A 88 -7.10 -8.14 7.26
C SER A 88 -8.16 -9.18 6.85
N ASP A 89 -8.27 -10.29 7.55
CA ASP A 89 -9.16 -11.40 7.23
C ASP A 89 -10.52 -11.29 7.91
N THR A 90 -10.66 -10.41 8.91
CA THR A 90 -11.91 -10.06 9.57
C THR A 90 -12.06 -8.57 9.76
N ILE A 91 -13.29 -8.10 9.98
CA ILE A 91 -13.56 -6.67 10.20
C ILE A 91 -12.90 -6.16 11.49
N GLU A 92 -12.86 -6.98 12.54
CA GLU A 92 -12.23 -6.63 13.81
C GLU A 92 -10.72 -6.45 13.65
N HIS A 93 -10.07 -7.26 12.84
CA HIS A 93 -8.64 -7.13 12.54
C HIS A 93 -8.36 -5.85 11.72
N ILE A 94 -9.20 -5.56 10.72
CA ILE A 94 -9.09 -4.35 9.91
C ILE A 94 -9.29 -3.11 10.79
N ASP A 95 -10.40 -3.06 11.55
CA ASP A 95 -10.73 -1.93 12.42
C ASP A 95 -9.67 -1.72 13.50
N GLY A 96 -9.26 -2.78 14.18
CA GLY A 96 -8.22 -2.73 15.20
C GLY A 96 -6.85 -2.27 14.67
N THR A 97 -6.50 -2.64 13.45
CA THR A 97 -5.25 -2.21 12.80
C THR A 97 -5.36 -0.75 12.34
N LEU A 98 -6.43 -0.42 11.62
CA LEU A 98 -6.68 0.92 11.12
C LEU A 98 -6.82 1.93 12.25
N GLY A 99 -7.55 1.60 13.32
CA GLY A 99 -7.70 2.47 14.49
C GLY A 99 -6.35 2.81 15.14
N LYS A 100 -5.43 1.84 15.27
CA LYS A 100 -4.08 2.10 15.76
C LYS A 100 -3.26 2.99 14.80
N ILE A 101 -3.37 2.75 13.50
CA ILE A 101 -2.69 3.55 12.47
C ILE A 101 -3.18 5.00 12.52
N LEU A 102 -4.48 5.23 12.51
CA LEU A 102 -5.08 6.58 12.58
C LEU A 102 -4.72 7.29 13.88
N GLY A 103 -4.71 6.55 15.01
CA GLY A 103 -4.36 7.10 16.33
C GLY A 103 -2.94 7.64 16.41
N VAL A 104 -1.96 7.03 15.72
CA VAL A 104 -0.56 7.47 15.75
C VAL A 104 -0.17 8.39 14.60
N SER A 105 -0.83 8.27 13.45
CA SER A 105 -0.57 9.11 12.26
C SER A 105 -1.32 10.43 12.30
N HIS A 106 -2.41 10.50 13.09
CA HIS A 106 -3.35 11.62 13.11
C HIS A 106 -3.98 11.95 11.75
N VAL A 107 -3.97 10.99 10.82
CA VAL A 107 -4.70 11.09 9.55
C VAL A 107 -6.18 10.96 9.85
N LYS A 108 -7.00 11.81 9.22
CA LYS A 108 -8.45 11.77 9.37
C LYS A 108 -9.04 10.64 8.50
N LEU A 109 -10.05 9.97 9.02
CA LEU A 109 -10.77 8.92 8.28
C LEU A 109 -11.32 9.43 6.94
N THR A 110 -11.70 10.72 6.88
CA THR A 110 -12.20 11.37 5.67
C THR A 110 -11.17 11.51 4.55
N GLN A 111 -9.90 11.25 4.82
CA GLN A 111 -8.81 11.27 3.82
C GLN A 111 -8.55 9.88 3.22
N LEU A 112 -9.18 8.84 3.77
CA LEU A 112 -8.89 7.47 3.36
C LEU A 112 -9.64 7.08 2.10
N PHE A 113 -8.92 6.38 1.24
CA PHE A 113 -9.42 5.58 0.13
C PHE A 113 -9.05 4.13 0.40
N LEU A 114 -10.04 3.24 0.45
CA LEU A 114 -9.78 1.83 0.61
C LEU A 114 -9.43 1.18 -0.72
N VAL A 115 -8.37 0.40 -0.73
CA VAL A 115 -7.86 -0.28 -1.93
C VAL A 115 -7.76 -1.77 -1.66
N ALA A 116 -8.39 -2.58 -2.51
CA ALA A 116 -8.21 -4.02 -2.45
C ALA A 116 -6.94 -4.43 -3.19
N ASN A 117 -6.09 -5.23 -2.56
CA ASN A 117 -4.95 -5.87 -3.20
C ASN A 117 -4.90 -7.36 -2.84
N PRO A 118 -5.83 -8.17 -3.37
CA PRO A 118 -5.89 -9.61 -3.12
C PRO A 118 -4.78 -10.32 -3.89
N SER A 119 -3.56 -10.24 -3.38
CA SER A 119 -2.37 -10.72 -4.07
C SER A 119 -1.63 -11.78 -3.25
N ASN A 120 -1.16 -12.78 -3.97
CA ASN A 120 -0.21 -13.80 -3.50
C ASN A 120 1.06 -13.80 -4.40
N GLY A 121 1.49 -12.61 -4.81
CA GLY A 121 2.63 -12.43 -5.71
C GLY A 121 2.39 -12.99 -7.12
N ALA A 122 3.42 -13.55 -7.72
CA ALA A 122 3.38 -14.06 -9.10
C ALA A 122 2.43 -15.26 -9.29
N SER A 123 2.10 -15.99 -8.23
CA SER A 123 1.18 -17.14 -8.28
C SER A 123 -0.31 -16.77 -8.15
N THR A 124 -0.63 -15.49 -8.04
CA THR A 124 -2.02 -15.02 -7.93
C THR A 124 -2.83 -15.40 -9.17
N THR A 125 -3.99 -16.01 -8.96
CA THR A 125 -4.94 -16.38 -10.02
C THR A 125 -6.08 -15.36 -10.14
N LEU A 126 -6.81 -15.38 -11.25
CA LEU A 126 -7.99 -14.53 -11.43
C LEU A 126 -9.07 -14.82 -10.39
N ASP A 127 -9.31 -16.09 -10.08
CA ASP A 127 -10.31 -16.48 -9.08
C ASP A 127 -9.95 -15.93 -7.68
N GLU A 128 -8.67 -15.96 -7.31
CA GLU A 128 -8.20 -15.34 -6.07
C GLU A 128 -8.41 -13.81 -6.08
N VAL A 129 -8.19 -13.15 -7.21
CA VAL A 129 -8.43 -11.70 -7.34
C VAL A 129 -9.90 -11.40 -7.13
N VAL A 130 -10.79 -12.08 -7.84
CA VAL A 130 -12.25 -11.85 -7.77
C VAL A 130 -12.80 -12.15 -6.38
N GLU A 131 -12.45 -13.31 -5.82
CA GLU A 131 -12.90 -13.71 -4.50
C GLU A 131 -12.32 -12.80 -3.40
N GLY A 132 -11.06 -12.42 -3.51
CA GLY A 132 -10.42 -11.52 -2.55
C GLY A 132 -11.02 -10.11 -2.56
N CYS A 133 -11.37 -9.56 -3.73
CA CYS A 133 -12.09 -8.29 -3.83
C CYS A 133 -13.49 -8.40 -3.21
N ARG A 134 -14.25 -9.45 -3.55
CA ARG A 134 -15.58 -9.70 -2.98
C ARG A 134 -15.53 -9.82 -1.46
N ARG A 135 -14.56 -10.57 -0.94
CA ARG A 135 -14.35 -10.73 0.50
C ARG A 135 -13.99 -9.42 1.17
N THR A 136 -13.11 -8.63 0.57
CA THR A 136 -12.74 -7.31 1.11
C THR A 136 -13.96 -6.39 1.14
N ASP A 137 -14.73 -6.32 0.08
CA ASP A 137 -15.93 -5.50 -0.01
C ASP A 137 -16.99 -5.93 1.03
N ALA A 138 -17.20 -7.21 1.21
CA ALA A 138 -18.11 -7.75 2.24
C ALA A 138 -17.68 -7.36 3.66
N LEU A 139 -16.38 -7.16 3.91
CA LEU A 139 -15.87 -6.76 5.23
C LEU A 139 -16.00 -5.24 5.48
N VAL A 140 -15.76 -4.42 4.47
CA VAL A 140 -15.60 -2.97 4.68
C VAL A 140 -16.62 -2.10 3.93
N GLY A 141 -17.29 -2.64 2.91
CA GLY A 141 -18.10 -1.86 1.97
C GLY A 141 -19.28 -1.11 2.59
N GLU A 142 -19.83 -1.60 3.71
CA GLU A 142 -20.89 -0.90 4.45
C GLU A 142 -20.35 0.34 5.20
N TYR A 143 -19.06 0.37 5.52
CA TYR A 143 -18.43 1.46 6.29
C TYR A 143 -17.77 2.48 5.38
N LEU A 144 -16.99 1.99 4.42
CA LEU A 144 -16.31 2.81 3.43
C LEU A 144 -16.12 1.96 2.15
N PRO A 145 -16.69 2.38 1.01
CA PRO A 145 -16.60 1.61 -0.23
C PRO A 145 -15.15 1.52 -0.73
N LEU A 146 -14.84 0.41 -1.40
CA LEU A 146 -13.58 0.24 -2.10
C LEU A 146 -13.48 1.23 -3.27
N SER A 147 -12.35 1.90 -3.38
CA SER A 147 -12.08 2.85 -4.46
C SER A 147 -11.64 2.16 -5.75
N PHE A 148 -10.76 1.19 -5.63
CA PHE A 148 -10.27 0.36 -6.73
C PHE A 148 -9.57 -0.91 -6.22
N ALA A 149 -9.31 -1.83 -7.13
CA ALA A 149 -8.47 -3.01 -6.88
C ALA A 149 -7.13 -2.88 -7.59
N CYS A 150 -6.05 -3.20 -6.90
CA CYS A 150 -4.73 -3.40 -7.49
C CYS A 150 -4.60 -4.85 -7.95
N VAL A 151 -4.30 -5.05 -9.22
CA VAL A 151 -4.24 -6.38 -9.84
C VAL A 151 -3.00 -6.48 -10.71
N ARG A 152 -2.33 -7.63 -10.68
CA ARG A 152 -1.22 -7.92 -11.55
C ARG A 152 -1.60 -7.68 -13.02
N GLU A 153 -0.73 -7.04 -13.81
CA GLU A 153 -1.01 -6.53 -15.15
C GLU A 153 -1.61 -7.61 -16.06
N GLU A 154 -1.07 -8.83 -16.01
CA GLU A 154 -1.51 -9.92 -16.88
C GLU A 154 -2.95 -10.37 -16.59
N LEU A 155 -3.47 -10.13 -15.38
CA LEU A 155 -4.82 -10.47 -14.97
C LEU A 155 -5.78 -9.28 -15.05
N ALA A 156 -5.26 -8.05 -15.18
CA ALA A 156 -6.04 -6.83 -15.03
C ALA A 156 -7.18 -6.72 -16.04
N GLY A 157 -6.96 -7.12 -17.29
CA GLY A 157 -7.99 -7.10 -18.33
C GLY A 157 -9.17 -8.04 -18.07
N GLU A 158 -8.91 -9.23 -17.51
CA GLU A 158 -9.96 -10.18 -17.13
C GLU A 158 -10.64 -9.77 -15.83
N ALA A 159 -9.87 -9.31 -14.86
CA ALA A 159 -10.39 -8.79 -13.59
C ALA A 159 -11.34 -7.61 -13.82
N ALA A 160 -10.99 -6.67 -14.72
CA ALA A 160 -11.84 -5.53 -15.05
C ALA A 160 -13.20 -5.91 -15.67
N ARG A 161 -13.28 -7.08 -16.33
CA ARG A 161 -14.55 -7.62 -16.85
C ARG A 161 -15.37 -8.36 -15.77
N ALA A 162 -14.69 -8.92 -14.77
CA ALA A 162 -15.30 -9.71 -13.70
C ALA A 162 -15.73 -8.89 -12.48
N LEU A 163 -15.12 -7.73 -12.28
CA LEU A 163 -15.36 -6.86 -11.13
C LEU A 163 -16.18 -5.64 -11.53
N SER A 164 -17.07 -5.18 -10.65
CA SER A 164 -17.74 -3.87 -10.75
C SER A 164 -16.90 -2.72 -10.22
N LEU A 165 -15.71 -3.02 -9.70
CA LEU A 165 -14.74 -2.11 -9.09
C LEU A 165 -13.69 -1.69 -10.14
N PRO A 166 -13.25 -0.42 -10.20
CA PRO A 166 -12.13 -0.04 -11.04
C PRO A 166 -10.88 -0.87 -10.73
N VAL A 167 -10.19 -1.31 -11.79
CA VAL A 167 -8.97 -2.13 -11.68
C VAL A 167 -7.76 -1.30 -12.07
N PHE A 168 -6.76 -1.28 -11.21
CA PHE A 168 -5.48 -0.65 -11.43
C PHE A 168 -4.42 -1.75 -11.68
N PRO A 169 -3.85 -1.84 -12.90
CA PRO A 169 -2.84 -2.83 -13.21
C PRO A 169 -1.52 -2.54 -12.48
N LEU A 170 -0.88 -3.58 -11.99
CA LEU A 170 0.43 -3.51 -11.34
C LEU A 170 1.44 -4.41 -12.05
N GLU A 171 2.57 -3.85 -12.42
CA GLU A 171 3.78 -4.59 -12.77
C GLU A 171 4.49 -5.04 -11.49
N LEU A 172 4.83 -6.33 -11.41
CA LEU A 172 5.60 -6.86 -10.28
C LEU A 172 7.08 -6.62 -10.53
N THR A 173 7.66 -5.69 -9.78
CA THR A 173 9.09 -5.34 -9.89
C THR A 173 9.95 -6.06 -8.86
N LEU A 174 9.34 -6.69 -7.86
CA LEU A 174 10.03 -7.44 -6.80
C LEU A 174 9.46 -8.84 -6.70
N THR A 175 10.33 -9.83 -6.71
CA THR A 175 10.00 -11.25 -6.59
C THR A 175 10.62 -11.85 -5.34
N TYR A 176 10.17 -13.04 -4.96
CA TYR A 176 10.80 -13.76 -3.87
C TYR A 176 12.17 -14.27 -4.33
N PRO A 177 13.26 -14.10 -3.54
CA PRO A 177 14.60 -14.53 -3.95
C PRO A 177 14.72 -16.01 -4.32
N TRP A 178 13.85 -16.87 -3.76
CA TRP A 178 13.81 -18.29 -4.09
C TRP A 178 13.07 -18.63 -5.38
N LEU A 179 12.35 -17.68 -5.98
CA LEU A 179 11.73 -17.85 -7.31
C LEU A 179 12.71 -17.46 -8.41
N ASP A 180 13.65 -16.56 -8.13
CA ASP A 180 14.67 -16.12 -9.09
C ASP A 180 15.81 -17.14 -9.23
N SER A 181 15.92 -18.13 -8.32
CA SER A 181 16.93 -19.18 -8.36
C SER A 181 16.57 -20.40 -9.21
N GLY A 182 15.54 -20.34 -10.02
CA GLY A 182 15.00 -21.40 -10.87
C GLY A 182 15.61 -21.51 -12.29
N GLU A 183 16.71 -20.82 -12.57
CA GLU A 183 17.48 -21.01 -13.81
C GLU A 183 18.80 -21.73 -13.49
N THR A 184 18.76 -23.06 -13.49
CA THR A 184 19.92 -23.91 -13.79
C THR A 184 19.47 -25.09 -14.62
#